data_767faa02314ecd6bd87d6d0cbebfdae5
#
_entry.id   767faa02314ecd6bd87d6d0cbebfdae5
#
_cell.length_a   1.000
_cell.length_b   1.000
_cell.length_c   1.000
_cell.angle_alpha   90.00
_cell.angle_beta   90.00
_cell.angle_gamma   90.00
#
_symmetry.space_group_name_H-M   'P 1'
#
loop_
_entity.id
_entity.type
_entity.pdbx_description
1 polymer ?
#
loop_
_entity_poly.entity_id
_entity_poly.type
_entity_poly.pdbx_seq_one_letter_code
_entity_poly.pdbx_strand_id
1 'polypeptide(L)'
;VGAEQTRRWESGALAHGVTDPFGQGPLPWLRGADQYFGDTGLMVPWYVDPALLPAARRSPDYDPKPALGRPRTSDDVGGQIKGFAAGATDLGGSLDLRVSVNPPQEFTVDVYRIGHYGGAGARHMAASPRVSGLVQPAPLVAGRTVSCHHWWMSWRLQVPLHWTPGAYVAVLTTADHRHRSHIPFTVRAGRAADLLLLLPDVTWQAYNLYPEDGRTGASLYHAWNEKGELLGEPAAATTVSFDRPYAGAGLPLHIGHAYDFIRWAERYGYDLAYANATDLHAGRVDPTRYRGLIFPGHDEYWSAPMRRAVERARDGGTSLVFLSANTMYWQVQLHQGPAGEPDRLLTCSKRQAETPASVLWRDLGEPEQQLMGIQYSGRVPEPVPMVVHNTDHWVWEGTGLRDGEEIPALVAGESDRYFPRVPLPESTERVLLAHSPYKDVRGVGRHQETSLYRAASGAHVFASGTFAWSPALDRPGHTDERVQRATANLLDRICKVH
;
A
#
# COMPACT_ATOMS: atom_id res chain seq x y z
N VAL A 1 24.20 16.85 10.93
CA VAL A 1 23.04 16.95 10.01
C VAL A 1 21.84 16.25 10.60
N GLY A 2 21.96 15.02 11.14
CA GLY A 2 20.81 14.28 11.71
C GLY A 2 20.16 14.92 12.94
N ALA A 3 20.95 15.48 13.89
CA ALA A 3 20.44 16.00 15.15
C ALA A 3 19.64 17.33 14.99
N GLU A 4 19.97 18.12 13.97
CA GLU A 4 19.30 19.41 13.73
C GLU A 4 17.98 19.22 12.93
N GLN A 5 17.94 18.24 12.06
CA GLN A 5 16.71 17.83 11.36
C GLN A 5 15.73 17.16 12.32
N THR A 6 16.19 16.31 13.26
CA THR A 6 15.38 15.70 14.30
C THR A 6 14.74 16.75 15.20
N ARG A 7 15.49 17.79 15.64
CA ARG A 7 14.96 18.88 16.45
C ARG A 7 13.91 19.72 15.74
N ARG A 8 14.07 19.97 14.42
CA ARG A 8 13.12 20.74 13.63
C ARG A 8 11.78 20.00 13.51
N TRP A 9 11.83 18.68 13.48
CA TRP A 9 10.65 17.83 13.37
C TRP A 9 9.93 17.66 14.72
N GLU A 10 10.68 17.44 15.80
CA GLU A 10 10.15 17.38 17.16
C GLU A 10 9.45 18.68 17.55
N SER A 11 10.01 19.84 17.18
CA SER A 11 9.39 21.14 17.44
C SER A 11 8.10 21.35 16.62
N GLY A 12 8.02 20.86 15.40
CA GLY A 12 6.79 20.90 14.58
C GLY A 12 5.70 19.97 15.09
N ALA A 13 6.06 18.80 15.62
CA ALA A 13 5.12 17.84 16.20
C ALA A 13 4.53 18.31 17.54
N LEU A 14 5.32 19.02 18.33
CA LEU A 14 4.92 19.55 19.64
C LEU A 14 4.05 20.81 19.55
N ALA A 15 4.11 21.54 18.45
CA ALA A 15 3.40 22.82 18.29
C ALA A 15 1.87 22.69 18.20
N HIS A 16 1.32 21.50 18.05
CA HIS A 16 -0.12 21.29 17.85
C HIS A 16 -0.85 20.56 18.98
N GLY A 17 -0.28 20.47 20.15
CA GLY A 17 -0.96 20.27 21.45
C GLY A 17 -2.04 19.18 21.58
N VAL A 18 -2.06 18.15 20.73
CA VAL A 18 -3.01 17.04 20.84
C VAL A 18 -2.30 15.88 21.53
N THR A 19 -2.51 15.76 22.84
CA THR A 19 -2.16 14.56 23.61
C THR A 19 -3.03 13.40 23.15
N ASP A 20 -2.46 12.18 23.14
CA ASP A 20 -3.21 10.93 23.05
C ASP A 20 -4.33 10.97 24.11
N PRO A 21 -5.62 11.02 23.72
CA PRO A 21 -6.72 11.15 24.67
C PRO A 21 -6.87 9.93 25.58
N PHE A 22 -6.12 8.85 25.31
CA PHE A 22 -6.21 7.62 26.07
C PHE A 22 -4.98 7.36 26.94
N GLY A 23 -3.91 8.17 26.88
CA GLY A 23 -2.72 8.07 27.73
C GLY A 23 -1.98 6.72 27.66
N GLN A 24 -2.22 5.92 26.62
CA GLN A 24 -1.80 4.52 26.54
C GLN A 24 -0.49 4.31 25.79
N GLY A 25 0.24 5.36 25.47
CA GLY A 25 1.47 5.25 24.69
C GLY A 25 1.21 4.89 23.24
N PRO A 26 2.20 4.35 22.50
CA PRO A 26 2.06 4.05 21.09
C PRO A 26 0.86 3.13 20.83
N LEU A 27 0.01 3.53 19.89
CA LEU A 27 -1.24 2.82 19.60
C LEU A 27 -0.96 1.35 19.23
N PRO A 28 -1.41 0.38 20.05
CA PRO A 28 -1.01 -1.04 19.89
C PRO A 28 -1.34 -1.61 18.53
N TRP A 29 -2.41 -1.12 17.90
CA TRP A 29 -2.84 -1.58 16.59
C TRP A 29 -1.97 -1.08 15.43
N LEU A 30 -1.07 -0.11 15.66
CA LEU A 30 -0.06 0.33 14.70
C LEU A 30 1.30 -0.37 14.89
N ARG A 31 1.49 -1.04 16.02
CA ARG A 31 2.63 -1.91 16.26
C ARG A 31 2.30 -3.29 15.71
N GLY A 32 2.50 -3.47 14.41
CA GLY A 32 2.19 -4.72 13.78
C GLY A 32 3.09 -5.83 14.21
N ALA A 33 2.49 -6.94 14.60
CA ALA A 33 3.16 -8.21 14.46
C ALA A 33 3.14 -8.59 12.98
N ASP A 34 4.30 -8.88 12.44
CA ASP A 34 4.42 -9.48 11.15
C ASP A 34 3.66 -10.77 11.15
N GLN A 35 2.68 -10.86 10.33
CA GLN A 35 2.15 -12.14 9.99
C GLN A 35 2.17 -12.31 8.49
N TYR A 36 3.15 -13.07 8.14
CA TYR A 36 3.38 -13.62 6.85
C TYR A 36 2.25 -14.53 6.39
N PHE A 37 2.12 -14.58 5.11
CA PHE A 37 1.37 -15.51 4.32
C PHE A 37 1.31 -16.91 4.93
N GLY A 38 0.17 -17.31 5.42
CA GLY A 38 -0.17 -18.73 5.42
C GLY A 38 -0.33 -19.17 3.95
N ASP A 39 -0.26 -20.47 3.68
CA ASP A 39 -0.31 -21.10 2.35
C ASP A 39 -1.49 -20.69 1.45
N THR A 40 -2.40 -19.88 1.94
CA THR A 40 -3.61 -19.41 1.26
C THR A 40 -3.49 -18.02 0.66
N GLY A 41 -2.40 -17.29 0.88
CA GLY A 41 -2.23 -15.91 0.40
C GLY A 41 -3.16 -14.86 1.03
N LEU A 42 -3.93 -15.24 2.04
CA LEU A 42 -4.80 -14.34 2.79
C LEU A 42 -4.05 -13.85 4.03
N MET A 43 -3.72 -12.55 4.05
CA MET A 43 -3.04 -11.92 5.18
C MET A 43 -4.04 -11.47 6.23
N VAL A 44 -3.77 -11.81 7.49
CA VAL A 44 -4.33 -11.06 8.61
C VAL A 44 -3.59 -9.72 8.66
N PRO A 45 -4.30 -8.60 8.74
CA PRO A 45 -3.65 -7.29 8.82
C PRO A 45 -2.67 -7.25 9.99
N TRP A 46 -1.42 -6.97 9.72
CA TRP A 46 -0.30 -6.99 10.66
C TRP A 46 -0.44 -6.06 11.88
N TYR A 47 -1.23 -4.99 11.74
CA TYR A 47 -1.48 -4.00 12.82
C TYR A 47 -2.51 -4.48 13.83
N VAL A 48 -3.03 -5.66 13.65
CA VAL A 48 -3.97 -6.25 14.57
C VAL A 48 -3.31 -7.42 15.27
N ASP A 49 -2.70 -7.17 16.40
CA ASP A 49 -2.35 -8.23 17.33
C ASP A 49 -3.67 -8.86 17.84
N PRO A 50 -3.95 -10.14 17.49
CA PRO A 50 -5.14 -10.82 17.96
C PRO A 50 -5.27 -10.86 19.48
N ALA A 51 -4.16 -10.74 20.22
CA ALA A 51 -4.13 -10.67 21.67
C ALA A 51 -4.55 -9.30 22.23
N LEU A 52 -4.36 -8.24 21.45
CA LEU A 52 -4.69 -6.87 21.83
C LEU A 52 -6.08 -6.44 21.38
N LEU A 53 -6.73 -7.24 20.55
CA LEU A 53 -8.11 -7.00 20.19
C LEU A 53 -9.01 -7.44 21.33
N PRO A 54 -9.94 -6.55 21.77
CA PRO A 54 -10.97 -6.96 22.68
C PRO A 54 -11.66 -8.24 22.20
N ALA A 55 -12.26 -9.00 23.10
CA ALA A 55 -12.99 -10.24 22.84
C ALA A 55 -14.00 -10.19 21.66
N ALA A 56 -14.24 -9.02 21.14
CA ALA A 56 -15.03 -8.67 19.96
C ALA A 56 -14.67 -9.41 18.66
N ARG A 57 -13.43 -9.84 18.51
CA ARG A 57 -13.06 -10.72 17.40
C ARG A 57 -13.29 -12.18 17.68
N ARG A 58 -13.77 -12.49 18.86
CA ARG A 58 -14.14 -13.84 19.25
C ARG A 58 -15.65 -14.09 19.11
N SER A 59 -16.32 -13.29 18.24
CA SER A 59 -17.63 -13.71 17.76
C SER A 59 -17.48 -15.13 17.21
N PRO A 60 -18.38 -16.05 17.54
CA PRO A 60 -18.38 -17.40 16.98
C PRO A 60 -18.32 -17.40 15.44
N ASP A 61 -18.75 -16.31 14.82
CA ASP A 61 -18.78 -16.12 13.37
C ASP A 61 -17.49 -15.51 12.79
N TYR A 62 -16.55 -15.10 13.64
CA TYR A 62 -15.27 -14.58 13.23
C TYR A 62 -14.16 -15.61 13.45
N ASP A 63 -13.69 -16.21 12.39
CA ASP A 63 -12.48 -17.02 12.37
C ASP A 63 -11.35 -16.18 11.75
N PRO A 64 -10.30 -15.80 12.53
CA PRO A 64 -9.16 -15.04 12.02
C PRO A 64 -8.32 -15.86 11.03
N LYS A 65 -8.50 -17.18 11.00
CA LYS A 65 -7.93 -18.02 9.96
C LYS A 65 -9.00 -18.20 8.90
N PRO A 66 -8.80 -17.70 7.68
CA PRO A 66 -9.69 -18.03 6.58
C PRO A 66 -9.58 -19.54 6.35
N ALA A 67 -10.43 -20.29 7.03
CA ALA A 67 -10.63 -21.67 6.68
C ALA A 67 -11.40 -21.68 5.37
N LEU A 68 -10.78 -22.17 4.32
CA LEU A 68 -11.43 -22.45 3.05
C LEU A 68 -12.79 -23.13 3.31
N GLY A 69 -13.82 -22.72 2.59
CA GLY A 69 -15.14 -23.31 2.67
C GLY A 69 -16.04 -22.83 3.81
N ARG A 70 -15.66 -21.84 4.61
CA ARG A 70 -16.52 -21.26 5.64
C ARG A 70 -17.10 -19.90 5.22
N PRO A 71 -18.39 -19.65 5.46
CA PRO A 71 -18.95 -18.31 5.38
C PRO A 71 -18.14 -17.35 6.24
N ARG A 72 -17.95 -16.14 5.75
CA ARG A 72 -17.20 -15.10 6.43
C ARG A 72 -18.06 -13.88 6.61
N THR A 73 -17.49 -12.85 7.18
CA THR A 73 -18.18 -11.60 7.38
C THR A 73 -18.80 -11.10 6.07
N SER A 74 -20.09 -11.12 5.97
CA SER A 74 -20.90 -10.34 5.04
C SER A 74 -21.72 -9.35 5.83
N ASP A 75 -22.35 -8.38 5.19
CA ASP A 75 -23.08 -7.35 5.91
C ASP A 75 -24.36 -7.88 6.59
N ASP A 76 -24.82 -9.06 6.20
CA ASP A 76 -25.92 -9.79 6.81
C ASP A 76 -25.46 -10.78 7.90
N VAL A 77 -24.15 -10.95 8.13
CA VAL A 77 -23.63 -11.78 9.22
C VAL A 77 -23.56 -10.95 10.51
N GLY A 78 -24.12 -11.49 11.60
CA GLY A 78 -24.05 -10.85 12.90
C GLY A 78 -22.63 -10.63 13.40
N GLY A 79 -22.45 -9.58 14.19
CA GLY A 79 -21.19 -9.33 14.87
C GLY A 79 -20.13 -8.65 14.02
N GLN A 80 -20.47 -7.65 13.20
CA GLN A 80 -19.52 -6.90 12.41
C GLN A 80 -19.81 -5.40 12.29
N ILE A 81 -18.79 -4.64 11.96
CA ILE A 81 -18.87 -3.28 11.42
C ILE A 81 -17.93 -3.19 10.21
N LYS A 82 -18.41 -2.65 9.10
CA LYS A 82 -17.67 -2.51 7.84
C LYS A 82 -17.98 -1.18 7.19
N GLY A 83 -17.00 -0.58 6.53
CA GLY A 83 -17.24 0.67 5.83
C GLY A 83 -16.20 0.97 4.76
N PHE A 84 -16.54 1.93 3.92
CA PHE A 84 -15.65 2.49 2.91
C PHE A 84 -15.94 3.98 2.69
N ALA A 85 -15.02 4.63 2.02
CA ALA A 85 -15.12 6.02 1.58
C ALA A 85 -14.36 6.19 0.26
N ALA A 86 -14.40 7.38 -0.33
CA ALA A 86 -13.45 7.75 -1.38
C ALA A 86 -12.02 7.61 -0.84
N GLY A 87 -11.10 7.12 -1.68
CA GLY A 87 -9.73 6.83 -1.27
C GLY A 87 -8.90 8.08 -0.92
N ALA A 88 -9.32 9.27 -1.34
CA ALA A 88 -8.62 10.52 -1.04
C ALA A 88 -9.57 11.74 -1.00
N THR A 89 -9.13 12.79 -0.30
CA THR A 89 -9.75 14.12 -0.28
C THR A 89 -8.67 15.19 -0.14
N ASP A 90 -9.01 16.44 -0.42
CA ASP A 90 -8.11 17.57 -0.24
C ASP A 90 -8.30 18.22 1.13
N LEU A 91 -7.31 19.02 1.57
CA LEU A 91 -7.48 19.91 2.70
C LEU A 91 -8.67 20.87 2.46
N GLY A 92 -9.53 21.02 3.45
CA GLY A 92 -10.79 21.76 3.35
C GLY A 92 -11.92 20.99 2.69
N GLY A 93 -11.66 19.80 2.16
CA GLY A 93 -12.66 18.93 1.56
C GLY A 93 -13.44 18.10 2.57
N SER A 94 -14.25 17.18 2.07
CA SER A 94 -15.02 16.26 2.89
C SER A 94 -14.89 14.82 2.40
N LEU A 95 -15.17 13.88 3.29
CA LEU A 95 -15.17 12.45 3.02
C LEU A 95 -16.45 11.82 3.57
N ASP A 96 -17.24 11.22 2.69
CA ASP A 96 -18.46 10.51 3.07
C ASP A 96 -18.13 9.07 3.44
N LEU A 97 -18.37 8.71 4.69
CA LEU A 97 -18.19 7.34 5.17
C LEU A 97 -19.53 6.61 5.06
N ARG A 98 -19.51 5.46 4.41
CA ARG A 98 -20.63 4.53 4.28
C ARG A 98 -20.33 3.30 5.11
N VAL A 99 -21.10 3.08 6.17
CA VAL A 99 -20.80 2.08 7.20
C VAL A 99 -22.01 1.18 7.42
N SER A 100 -21.80 -0.13 7.41
CA SER A 100 -22.76 -1.15 7.80
C SER A 100 -22.41 -1.68 9.18
N VAL A 101 -23.42 -1.78 10.07
CA VAL A 101 -23.28 -2.27 11.45
C VAL A 101 -24.30 -3.36 11.70
N ASN A 102 -23.85 -4.57 12.00
CA ASN A 102 -24.72 -5.70 12.28
C ASN A 102 -24.33 -6.42 13.59
N PRO A 103 -25.19 -6.48 14.63
CA PRO A 103 -26.55 -5.92 14.68
C PRO A 103 -26.53 -4.38 14.68
N PRO A 104 -27.66 -3.74 14.25
CA PRO A 104 -27.78 -2.28 14.29
C PRO A 104 -27.54 -1.74 15.70
N GLN A 105 -26.61 -0.83 15.82
CA GLN A 105 -26.26 -0.13 17.06
C GLN A 105 -25.49 1.14 16.76
N GLU A 106 -25.38 2.03 17.73
CA GLU A 106 -24.50 3.18 17.57
C GLU A 106 -23.02 2.77 17.41
N PHE A 107 -22.26 3.61 16.73
CA PHE A 107 -20.82 3.48 16.59
C PHE A 107 -20.14 4.85 16.63
N THR A 108 -18.82 4.85 16.82
CA THR A 108 -17.96 6.04 16.70
C THR A 108 -16.92 5.83 15.62
N VAL A 109 -16.42 6.95 15.11
CA VAL A 109 -15.30 7.00 14.16
C VAL A 109 -14.20 7.83 14.78
N ASP A 110 -13.04 7.23 15.01
CA ASP A 110 -11.83 7.91 15.43
C ASP A 110 -10.88 8.02 14.24
N VAL A 111 -10.46 9.24 13.90
CA VAL A 111 -9.61 9.51 12.75
C VAL A 111 -8.18 9.69 13.19
N TYR A 112 -7.27 8.91 12.61
CA TYR A 112 -5.84 8.97 12.89
C TYR A 112 -5.05 9.32 11.62
N ARG A 113 -4.03 10.16 11.76
CA ARG A 113 -3.00 10.38 10.75
C ARG A 113 -1.80 9.48 11.06
N ILE A 114 -1.35 8.74 10.07
CA ILE A 114 -0.14 7.90 10.17
C ILE A 114 1.09 8.80 10.08
N GLY A 115 2.10 8.54 10.91
CA GLY A 115 3.35 9.29 10.95
C GLY A 115 4.24 8.86 12.10
N HIS A 116 5.39 9.51 12.28
CA HIS A 116 6.34 9.11 13.33
C HIS A 116 5.84 9.43 14.76
N TYR A 117 5.51 10.68 15.02
CA TYR A 117 4.98 11.20 16.29
C TYR A 117 5.72 10.70 17.55
N GLY A 118 7.05 10.83 17.57
CA GLY A 118 7.86 10.37 18.70
C GLY A 118 7.83 8.86 18.92
N GLY A 119 7.53 8.08 17.88
CA GLY A 119 7.40 6.61 17.93
C GLY A 119 5.98 6.11 18.19
N ALA A 120 4.99 7.01 18.36
CA ALA A 120 3.59 6.62 18.52
C ALA A 120 3.00 5.98 17.25
N GLY A 121 3.54 6.31 16.06
CA GLY A 121 3.15 5.73 14.78
C GLY A 121 1.91 6.36 14.15
N ALA A 122 1.07 7.05 14.92
CA ALA A 122 -0.06 7.83 14.46
C ALA A 122 -0.47 8.90 15.48
N ARG A 123 -1.28 9.85 15.01
CA ARG A 123 -1.89 10.91 15.83
C ARG A 123 -3.40 10.89 15.66
N HIS A 124 -4.13 10.95 16.76
CA HIS A 124 -5.56 11.17 16.75
C HIS A 124 -5.87 12.60 16.27
N MET A 125 -6.75 12.72 15.28
CA MET A 125 -7.05 13.99 14.62
C MET A 125 -8.48 14.47 14.88
N ALA A 126 -9.44 13.53 14.94
CA ALA A 126 -10.84 13.83 15.16
C ALA A 126 -11.59 12.59 15.66
N ALA A 127 -12.70 12.82 16.34
CA ALA A 127 -13.70 11.80 16.65
C ALA A 127 -15.07 12.25 16.15
N SER A 128 -15.89 11.30 15.68
CA SER A 128 -17.30 11.58 15.40
C SER A 128 -18.11 11.68 16.70
N PRO A 129 -19.27 12.33 16.69
CA PRO A 129 -20.29 12.03 17.66
C PRO A 129 -20.70 10.55 17.55
N ARG A 130 -21.55 10.06 18.46
CA ARG A 130 -22.20 8.77 18.26
C ARG A 130 -23.06 8.81 17.02
N VAL A 131 -22.88 7.85 16.13
CA VAL A 131 -23.56 7.73 14.85
C VAL A 131 -24.51 6.54 14.93
N SER A 132 -25.76 6.69 14.51
CA SER A 132 -26.71 5.58 14.42
C SER A 132 -26.25 4.62 13.31
N GLY A 133 -25.91 3.39 13.70
CA GLY A 133 -25.47 2.35 12.79
C GLY A 133 -26.61 1.44 12.37
N LEU A 134 -26.71 1.20 11.08
CA LEU A 134 -27.71 0.34 10.44
C LEU A 134 -27.00 -0.73 9.61
N VAL A 135 -27.67 -1.85 9.38
CA VAL A 135 -27.25 -2.80 8.34
C VAL A 135 -27.53 -2.17 7.00
N GLN A 136 -26.49 -1.95 6.22
CA GLN A 136 -26.61 -1.46 4.84
C GLN A 136 -27.18 -2.56 3.93
N PRO A 137 -27.81 -2.22 2.80
CA PRO A 137 -28.24 -3.21 1.83
C PRO A 137 -27.10 -4.13 1.40
N ALA A 138 -27.41 -5.39 1.08
CA ALA A 138 -26.43 -6.34 0.59
C ALA A 138 -25.65 -5.77 -0.61
N PRO A 139 -24.36 -6.10 -0.77
CA PRO A 139 -23.58 -5.69 -1.92
C PRO A 139 -24.24 -6.12 -3.24
N LEU A 140 -24.23 -5.25 -4.23
CA LEU A 140 -24.66 -5.59 -5.59
C LEU A 140 -23.59 -6.43 -6.26
N VAL A 141 -24.00 -7.53 -6.88
CA VAL A 141 -23.09 -8.44 -7.59
C VAL A 141 -23.52 -8.53 -9.05
N ALA A 142 -22.65 -8.07 -9.94
CA ALA A 142 -22.82 -8.20 -11.38
C ALA A 142 -21.71 -9.12 -11.95
N GLY A 143 -22.09 -10.35 -12.30
CA GLY A 143 -21.11 -11.40 -12.54
C GLY A 143 -20.28 -11.67 -11.27
N ARG A 144 -19.00 -11.25 -11.26
CA ARG A 144 -18.12 -11.30 -10.08
C ARG A 144 -17.70 -9.91 -9.57
N THR A 145 -18.23 -8.87 -10.16
CA THR A 145 -18.00 -7.49 -9.67
C THR A 145 -18.92 -7.21 -8.50
N VAL A 146 -18.34 -6.95 -7.36
CA VAL A 146 -19.04 -6.62 -6.12
C VAL A 146 -18.93 -5.12 -5.87
N SER A 147 -20.07 -4.44 -5.62
CA SER A 147 -20.11 -3.00 -5.35
C SER A 147 -21.13 -2.65 -4.28
N CYS A 148 -20.79 -1.70 -3.42
CA CYS A 148 -21.62 -1.11 -2.38
C CYS A 148 -21.94 0.38 -2.66
N HIS A 149 -21.84 0.83 -3.92
CA HIS A 149 -22.03 2.25 -4.28
C HIS A 149 -23.39 2.82 -3.83
N HIS A 150 -24.40 1.98 -3.70
CA HIS A 150 -25.75 2.34 -3.25
C HIS A 150 -25.91 2.44 -1.73
N TRP A 151 -24.85 2.17 -0.93
CA TRP A 151 -24.90 2.35 0.52
C TRP A 151 -25.12 3.81 0.88
N TRP A 152 -25.92 4.05 1.89
CA TRP A 152 -26.18 5.39 2.40
C TRP A 152 -24.96 5.93 3.15
N MET A 153 -24.77 7.23 3.06
CA MET A 153 -23.79 7.93 3.90
C MET A 153 -24.21 7.82 5.36
N SER A 154 -23.29 7.32 6.20
CA SER A 154 -23.50 7.20 7.64
C SER A 154 -22.96 8.42 8.38
N TRP A 155 -21.82 8.95 7.95
CA TRP A 155 -21.19 10.12 8.53
C TRP A 155 -20.30 10.83 7.51
N ARG A 156 -20.24 12.16 7.61
CA ARG A 156 -19.38 13.00 6.79
C ARG A 156 -18.26 13.60 7.63
N LEU A 157 -17.01 13.25 7.29
CA LEU A 157 -15.83 13.90 7.85
C LEU A 157 -15.56 15.18 7.07
N GLN A 158 -15.50 16.32 7.77
CA GLN A 158 -14.96 17.57 7.23
C GLN A 158 -13.47 17.61 7.55
N VAL A 159 -12.63 17.71 6.53
CA VAL A 159 -11.17 17.79 6.69
C VAL A 159 -10.77 19.27 6.82
N PRO A 160 -10.31 19.72 7.98
CA PRO A 160 -9.95 21.13 8.16
C PRO A 160 -8.72 21.52 7.33
N LEU A 161 -8.64 22.78 6.92
CA LEU A 161 -7.49 23.33 6.19
C LEU A 161 -6.16 23.24 6.98
N HIS A 162 -6.22 23.23 8.31
CA HIS A 162 -5.04 23.17 9.17
C HIS A 162 -4.53 21.75 9.41
N TRP A 163 -5.19 20.73 8.88
CA TRP A 163 -4.67 19.36 9.01
C TRP A 163 -3.38 19.19 8.22
N THR A 164 -2.54 18.29 8.69
CA THR A 164 -1.33 17.91 7.98
C THR A 164 -1.69 16.89 6.90
N PRO A 165 -1.30 17.08 5.64
CA PRO A 165 -1.49 16.07 4.60
C PRO A 165 -0.84 14.75 4.98
N GLY A 166 -1.38 13.62 4.46
CA GLY A 166 -0.82 12.33 4.81
C GLY A 166 -1.74 11.15 4.53
N ALA A 167 -1.28 9.98 4.94
CA ALA A 167 -2.11 8.78 5.03
C ALA A 167 -2.90 8.80 6.34
N TYR A 168 -4.18 8.49 6.26
CA TYR A 168 -5.12 8.53 7.37
C TYR A 168 -5.88 7.20 7.50
N VAL A 169 -6.36 6.94 8.69
CA VAL A 169 -7.25 5.80 8.97
C VAL A 169 -8.41 6.28 9.83
N ALA A 170 -9.63 6.03 9.37
CA ALA A 170 -10.82 6.13 10.20
C ALA A 170 -11.07 4.77 10.87
N VAL A 171 -11.07 4.74 12.18
CA VAL A 171 -11.29 3.57 13.02
C VAL A 171 -12.75 3.56 13.45
N LEU A 172 -13.50 2.59 12.98
CA LEU A 172 -14.90 2.38 13.32
C LEU A 172 -15.00 1.50 14.56
N THR A 173 -15.76 1.89 15.56
CA THR A 173 -15.95 1.10 16.80
C THR A 173 -17.42 1.09 17.19
N THR A 174 -18.00 -0.09 17.37
CA THR A 174 -19.39 -0.25 17.86
C THR A 174 -19.55 0.22 19.30
N ALA A 175 -20.75 0.67 19.68
CA ALA A 175 -21.02 1.21 21.03
C ALA A 175 -20.77 0.19 22.14
N ASP A 176 -20.94 -1.08 21.88
CA ASP A 176 -20.62 -2.17 22.80
C ASP A 176 -19.12 -2.52 22.83
N HIS A 177 -18.29 -1.82 22.04
CA HIS A 177 -16.86 -2.03 21.85
C HIS A 177 -16.45 -3.45 21.40
N ARG A 178 -17.41 -4.23 20.88
CA ARG A 178 -17.14 -5.60 20.44
C ARG A 178 -16.60 -5.69 19.02
N HIS A 179 -16.92 -4.74 18.15
CA HIS A 179 -16.52 -4.78 16.76
C HIS A 179 -15.79 -3.52 16.35
N ARG A 180 -14.76 -3.70 15.55
CA ARG A 180 -13.92 -2.63 15.03
C ARG A 180 -13.52 -2.92 13.59
N SER A 181 -13.45 -1.88 12.77
CA SER A 181 -12.96 -1.94 11.41
C SER A 181 -12.30 -0.62 11.04
N HIS A 182 -11.71 -0.55 9.86
CA HIS A 182 -10.92 0.59 9.43
C HIS A 182 -11.30 1.02 8.02
N ILE A 183 -11.14 2.31 7.73
CA ILE A 183 -11.25 2.90 6.40
C ILE A 183 -9.98 3.73 6.16
N PRO A 184 -9.06 3.28 5.30
CA PRO A 184 -7.90 4.07 4.93
C PRO A 184 -8.28 5.14 3.92
N PHE A 185 -7.65 6.32 4.01
CA PHE A 185 -7.78 7.39 3.05
C PHE A 185 -6.56 8.32 3.06
N THR A 186 -6.44 9.13 2.02
CA THR A 186 -5.35 10.09 1.86
C THR A 186 -5.90 11.52 1.94
N VAL A 187 -5.22 12.38 2.67
CA VAL A 187 -5.45 13.83 2.63
C VAL A 187 -4.31 14.46 1.83
N ARG A 188 -4.66 14.99 0.66
CA ARG A 188 -3.71 15.64 -0.24
C ARG A 188 -3.45 17.08 0.17
N ALA A 189 -2.24 17.56 -0.15
CA ALA A 189 -1.88 18.97 -0.02
C ALA A 189 -1.83 19.65 -1.38
N GLY A 190 -2.34 20.85 -1.48
CA GLY A 190 -2.06 21.75 -2.59
C GLY A 190 -0.68 22.43 -2.52
N ARG A 191 0.22 22.02 -1.58
CA ARG A 191 1.53 22.62 -1.40
C ARG A 191 2.63 21.88 -2.15
N ALA A 192 3.70 22.57 -2.45
CA ALA A 192 4.93 21.95 -2.92
C ALA A 192 5.60 21.16 -1.76
N ALA A 193 6.24 20.04 -2.11
CA ALA A 193 7.08 19.24 -1.25
C ALA A 193 8.25 18.70 -2.09
N ASP A 194 9.32 18.23 -1.46
CA ASP A 194 10.42 17.62 -2.19
C ASP A 194 10.03 16.28 -2.81
N LEU A 195 9.30 15.46 -2.06
CA LEU A 195 8.95 14.10 -2.44
C LEU A 195 7.43 13.90 -2.51
N LEU A 196 6.97 13.13 -3.49
CA LEU A 196 5.59 12.66 -3.58
C LEU A 196 5.55 11.17 -3.27
N LEU A 197 4.84 10.79 -2.21
CA LEU A 197 4.53 9.41 -1.89
C LEU A 197 3.25 8.98 -2.60
N LEU A 198 3.33 7.90 -3.37
CA LEU A 198 2.22 7.32 -4.13
C LEU A 198 1.74 6.05 -3.45
N LEU A 199 0.50 6.07 -2.95
CA LEU A 199 -0.14 4.91 -2.32
C LEU A 199 -0.82 4.05 -3.39
N PRO A 200 -0.56 2.73 -3.43
CA PRO A 200 -0.98 1.84 -4.52
C PRO A 200 -2.43 1.36 -4.37
N ASP A 201 -3.40 2.26 -4.29
CA ASP A 201 -4.82 1.95 -4.08
C ASP A 201 -5.44 1.11 -5.21
N VAL A 202 -4.91 1.19 -6.42
CA VAL A 202 -5.29 0.35 -7.55
C VAL A 202 -4.91 -1.11 -7.27
N THR A 203 -3.67 -1.35 -6.84
CA THR A 203 -3.19 -2.69 -6.44
C THR A 203 -3.94 -3.20 -5.23
N TRP A 204 -4.21 -2.35 -4.24
CA TRP A 204 -4.99 -2.74 -3.07
C TRP A 204 -6.39 -3.24 -3.43
N GLN A 205 -7.08 -2.60 -4.37
CA GLN A 205 -8.39 -3.07 -4.82
C GLN A 205 -8.31 -4.35 -5.66
N ALA A 206 -7.24 -4.55 -6.42
CA ALA A 206 -7.01 -5.78 -7.17
C ALA A 206 -6.98 -7.03 -6.28
N TYR A 207 -6.44 -6.89 -5.07
CA TYR A 207 -6.35 -7.96 -4.07
C TYR A 207 -7.56 -8.05 -3.14
N ASN A 208 -8.45 -7.07 -3.12
CA ASN A 208 -9.56 -7.00 -2.18
C ASN A 208 -10.61 -8.07 -2.43
N LEU A 209 -10.78 -9.01 -1.50
CA LEU A 209 -11.70 -10.15 -1.61
C LEU A 209 -13.10 -9.88 -1.00
N TYR A 210 -13.39 -8.64 -0.60
CA TYR A 210 -14.67 -8.29 0.02
C TYR A 210 -15.90 -8.61 -0.85
N PRO A 211 -17.00 -9.12 -0.27
CA PRO A 211 -17.14 -9.58 1.11
C PRO A 211 -16.52 -10.97 1.33
N GLU A 212 -16.06 -11.22 2.55
CA GLU A 212 -15.57 -12.55 2.95
C GLU A 212 -16.70 -13.45 3.40
N ASP A 213 -17.77 -13.47 2.63
CA ASP A 213 -19.02 -14.18 2.93
C ASP A 213 -19.00 -15.67 2.54
N GLY A 214 -17.92 -16.11 1.93
CA GLY A 214 -17.80 -17.48 1.41
C GLY A 214 -18.67 -17.76 0.17
N ARG A 215 -19.25 -16.73 -0.48
CA ARG A 215 -20.18 -16.89 -1.62
C ARG A 215 -19.95 -15.89 -2.74
N THR A 216 -19.90 -14.60 -2.42
CA THR A 216 -19.94 -13.51 -3.41
C THR A 216 -18.65 -12.73 -3.53
N GLY A 217 -17.79 -12.77 -2.50
CA GLY A 217 -16.52 -12.05 -2.51
C GLY A 217 -15.61 -12.49 -3.65
N ALA A 218 -15.07 -11.49 -4.36
CA ALA A 218 -14.15 -11.72 -5.45
C ALA A 218 -13.11 -10.61 -5.58
N SER A 219 -11.89 -11.01 -5.95
CA SER A 219 -10.76 -10.16 -6.29
C SER A 219 -10.26 -10.50 -7.68
N LEU A 220 -9.19 -9.83 -8.17
CA LEU A 220 -8.54 -10.23 -9.42
C LEU A 220 -7.71 -11.53 -9.30
N TYR A 221 -7.68 -12.15 -8.13
CA TYR A 221 -6.94 -13.40 -7.86
C TYR A 221 -7.83 -14.55 -7.44
N HIS A 222 -8.89 -14.28 -6.68
CA HIS A 222 -9.70 -15.28 -6.04
C HIS A 222 -11.18 -14.93 -6.12
N ALA A 223 -12.03 -15.95 -6.08
CA ALA A 223 -13.46 -15.81 -5.86
C ALA A 223 -14.01 -17.04 -5.14
N TRP A 224 -15.10 -16.86 -4.39
CA TRP A 224 -15.84 -17.96 -3.80
C TRP A 224 -16.69 -18.66 -4.86
N ASN A 225 -16.84 -19.98 -4.73
CA ASN A 225 -17.83 -20.74 -5.50
C ASN A 225 -19.10 -20.99 -4.66
N GLU A 226 -20.11 -21.59 -5.26
CA GLU A 226 -21.39 -21.90 -4.60
C GLU A 226 -21.26 -22.86 -3.41
N LYS A 227 -20.16 -23.61 -3.32
CA LYS A 227 -19.86 -24.52 -2.22
C LYS A 227 -19.11 -23.84 -1.07
N GLY A 228 -18.79 -22.57 -1.18
CA GLY A 228 -17.98 -21.84 -0.21
C GLY A 228 -16.49 -22.15 -0.28
N GLU A 229 -15.99 -22.62 -1.42
CA GLU A 229 -14.58 -22.87 -1.66
C GLU A 229 -13.94 -21.66 -2.33
N LEU A 230 -12.76 -21.26 -1.87
CA LEU A 230 -12.00 -20.16 -2.48
C LEU A 230 -11.20 -20.70 -3.67
N LEU A 231 -11.57 -20.23 -4.86
CA LEU A 231 -10.93 -20.62 -6.12
C LEU A 231 -9.94 -19.55 -6.58
N GLY A 232 -8.88 -20.00 -7.23
CA GLY A 232 -7.85 -19.12 -7.82
C GLY A 232 -8.27 -18.49 -9.16
N GLU A 233 -7.28 -17.97 -9.91
CA GLU A 233 -7.44 -17.13 -11.10
C GLU A 233 -8.50 -17.55 -12.12
N PRO A 234 -8.71 -18.84 -12.49
CA PRO A 234 -9.75 -19.17 -13.46
C PRO A 234 -11.16 -18.73 -13.04
N ALA A 235 -11.37 -18.56 -11.73
CA ALA A 235 -12.64 -18.14 -11.15
C ALA A 235 -12.63 -16.67 -10.68
N ALA A 236 -11.50 -16.00 -10.73
CA ALA A 236 -11.34 -14.62 -10.25
C ALA A 236 -12.22 -13.62 -11.02
N ALA A 237 -12.46 -12.46 -10.43
CA ALA A 237 -13.10 -11.34 -11.11
C ALA A 237 -12.17 -10.76 -12.18
N THR A 238 -12.72 -10.27 -13.26
CA THR A 238 -12.02 -9.43 -14.24
C THR A 238 -12.21 -7.94 -13.97
N THR A 239 -13.25 -7.60 -13.22
CA THR A 239 -13.54 -6.22 -12.80
C THR A 239 -13.83 -6.18 -11.31
N VAL A 240 -13.24 -5.21 -10.61
CA VAL A 240 -13.50 -4.93 -9.20
C VAL A 240 -13.87 -3.48 -8.99
N SER A 241 -14.65 -3.20 -7.95
CA SER A 241 -15.11 -1.84 -7.61
C SER A 241 -14.30 -1.26 -6.46
N PHE A 242 -14.02 0.05 -6.52
CA PHE A 242 -13.53 0.83 -5.37
C PHE A 242 -14.63 1.15 -4.36
N ASP A 243 -15.91 1.02 -4.74
CA ASP A 243 -17.06 1.31 -3.90
C ASP A 243 -17.45 0.09 -3.06
N ARG A 244 -16.55 -0.36 -2.20
CA ARG A 244 -16.75 -1.46 -1.26
C ARG A 244 -15.72 -1.40 -0.14
N PRO A 245 -16.04 -1.94 1.06
CA PRO A 245 -15.07 -2.10 2.13
C PRO A 245 -13.87 -2.95 1.69
N TYR A 246 -12.74 -2.78 2.37
CA TYR A 246 -11.68 -3.78 2.30
C TYR A 246 -12.05 -4.99 3.16
N ALA A 247 -11.65 -6.17 2.72
CA ALA A 247 -11.80 -7.42 3.44
C ALA A 247 -11.04 -7.41 4.79
N GLY A 248 -11.30 -8.40 5.63
CA GLY A 248 -10.67 -8.53 6.95
C GLY A 248 -11.07 -7.39 7.88
N ALA A 249 -10.12 -6.71 8.46
CA ALA A 249 -10.36 -5.59 9.36
C ALA A 249 -10.53 -4.23 8.64
N GLY A 250 -10.73 -4.21 7.33
CA GLY A 250 -10.99 -2.99 6.57
C GLY A 250 -9.74 -2.26 6.09
N LEU A 251 -8.56 -2.84 6.21
CA LEU A 251 -7.34 -2.29 5.61
C LEU A 251 -6.82 -3.18 4.48
N PRO A 252 -6.28 -2.59 3.42
CA PRO A 252 -5.80 -3.35 2.27
C PRO A 252 -4.53 -4.15 2.59
N LEU A 253 -4.36 -5.20 1.82
CA LEU A 253 -3.16 -6.01 1.82
C LEU A 253 -1.92 -5.13 1.57
N HIS A 254 -0.82 -5.40 2.27
CA HIS A 254 0.48 -4.70 2.14
C HIS A 254 0.48 -3.20 2.47
N ILE A 255 -0.60 -2.61 3.02
CA ILE A 255 -0.60 -1.20 3.41
C ILE A 255 0.53 -0.85 4.40
N GLY A 256 0.95 -1.84 5.18
CA GLY A 256 2.03 -1.71 6.16
C GLY A 256 3.36 -1.24 5.56
N HIS A 257 3.68 -1.63 4.32
CA HIS A 257 4.91 -1.16 3.64
C HIS A 257 4.92 0.36 3.50
N ALA A 258 3.78 0.95 3.12
CA ALA A 258 3.66 2.40 3.04
C ALA A 258 3.79 3.05 4.43
N TYR A 259 3.19 2.46 5.46
CA TYR A 259 3.25 2.98 6.82
C TYR A 259 4.66 2.90 7.41
N ASP A 260 5.42 1.83 7.14
CA ASP A 260 6.81 1.70 7.56
C ASP A 260 7.68 2.80 6.93
N PHE A 261 7.52 3.04 5.61
CA PHE A 261 8.22 4.13 4.95
C PHE A 261 7.82 5.51 5.50
N ILE A 262 6.52 5.78 5.67
CA ILE A 262 6.01 7.08 6.17
C ILE A 262 6.61 7.38 7.54
N ARG A 263 6.56 6.44 8.49
CA ARG A 263 7.08 6.64 9.84
C ARG A 263 8.58 6.89 9.83
N TRP A 264 9.32 6.12 9.04
CA TRP A 264 10.75 6.29 8.88
C TRP A 264 11.08 7.64 8.25
N ALA A 265 10.48 7.98 7.12
CA ALA A 265 10.78 9.22 6.39
C ALA A 265 10.43 10.47 7.22
N GLU A 266 9.30 10.46 7.91
CA GLU A 266 8.91 11.55 8.81
C GLU A 266 9.84 11.65 10.02
N ARG A 267 10.32 10.55 10.58
CA ARG A 267 11.34 10.53 11.62
C ARG A 267 12.63 11.23 11.21
N TYR A 268 13.01 11.09 9.95
CA TYR A 268 14.23 11.73 9.41
C TYR A 268 13.97 13.12 8.82
N GLY A 269 12.72 13.62 8.87
CA GLY A 269 12.37 14.99 8.50
C GLY A 269 12.26 15.21 6.99
N TYR A 270 12.03 14.17 6.19
CA TYR A 270 11.77 14.32 4.76
C TYR A 270 10.42 15.01 4.51
N ASP A 271 10.40 15.97 3.58
CA ASP A 271 9.18 16.69 3.20
C ASP A 271 8.37 15.90 2.18
N LEU A 272 7.23 15.37 2.62
CA LEU A 272 6.37 14.49 1.84
C LEU A 272 5.05 15.16 1.45
N ALA A 273 4.70 15.06 0.18
CA ALA A 273 3.33 15.13 -0.29
C ALA A 273 2.79 13.70 -0.50
N TYR A 274 1.47 13.56 -0.54
CA TYR A 274 0.79 12.28 -0.61
C TYR A 274 -0.27 12.29 -1.71
N ALA A 275 -0.36 11.22 -2.48
CA ALA A 275 -1.42 10.95 -3.43
C ALA A 275 -1.62 9.44 -3.58
N ASN A 276 -2.75 9.06 -4.18
CA ASN A 276 -3.01 7.67 -4.54
C ASN A 276 -2.65 7.40 -6.01
N ALA A 277 -2.50 6.15 -6.37
CA ALA A 277 -2.35 5.73 -7.77
C ALA A 277 -3.52 6.18 -8.65
N THR A 278 -4.75 6.18 -8.11
CA THR A 278 -5.94 6.74 -8.79
C THR A 278 -5.85 8.24 -9.02
N ASP A 279 -5.16 9.01 -8.16
CA ASP A 279 -4.93 10.44 -8.38
C ASP A 279 -3.95 10.68 -9.54
N LEU A 280 -2.92 9.84 -9.62
CA LEU A 280 -1.97 9.87 -10.73
C LEU A 280 -2.64 9.49 -12.06
N HIS A 281 -3.50 8.45 -12.05
CA HIS A 281 -4.31 8.05 -13.21
C HIS A 281 -5.15 9.23 -13.74
N ALA A 282 -5.87 9.88 -12.85
CA ALA A 282 -6.81 10.95 -13.19
C ALA A 282 -6.15 12.32 -13.45
N GLY A 283 -4.81 12.42 -13.31
CA GLY A 283 -4.09 13.70 -13.46
C GLY A 283 -4.40 14.73 -12.37
N ARG A 284 -4.89 14.30 -11.19
CA ARG A 284 -5.15 15.19 -10.04
C ARG A 284 -3.87 15.66 -9.37
N VAL A 285 -2.76 14.98 -9.63
CA VAL A 285 -1.42 15.34 -9.17
C VAL A 285 -0.47 15.40 -10.37
N ASP A 286 0.35 16.43 -10.43
CA ASP A 286 1.40 16.56 -11.43
C ASP A 286 2.73 16.06 -10.84
N PRO A 287 3.19 14.86 -11.23
CA PRO A 287 4.39 14.26 -10.65
C PRO A 287 5.68 14.99 -11.05
N THR A 288 5.67 15.84 -12.09
CA THR A 288 6.84 16.59 -12.54
C THR A 288 7.23 17.73 -11.60
N ARG A 289 6.38 18.07 -10.64
CA ARG A 289 6.59 19.14 -9.66
C ARG A 289 7.44 18.73 -8.47
N TYR A 290 7.82 17.46 -8.38
CA TYR A 290 8.56 16.90 -7.25
C TYR A 290 9.98 16.51 -7.66
N ARG A 291 10.90 16.51 -6.70
CA ARG A 291 12.26 16.02 -6.90
C ARG A 291 12.31 14.50 -7.00
N GLY A 292 11.41 13.83 -6.30
CA GLY A 292 11.30 12.37 -6.31
C GLY A 292 9.88 11.85 -6.10
N LEU A 293 9.59 10.73 -6.77
CA LEU A 293 8.38 9.93 -6.57
C LEU A 293 8.76 8.67 -5.81
N ILE A 294 8.02 8.38 -4.73
CA ILE A 294 8.25 7.23 -3.87
C ILE A 294 7.10 6.25 -4.01
N PHE A 295 7.42 5.02 -4.37
CA PHE A 295 6.53 3.86 -4.43
C PHE A 295 6.91 2.91 -3.29
N PRO A 296 6.25 3.05 -2.11
CA PRO A 296 6.75 2.46 -0.86
C PRO A 296 6.44 0.97 -0.70
N GLY A 297 5.57 0.40 -1.52
CA GLY A 297 5.10 -0.97 -1.36
C GLY A 297 4.72 -1.62 -2.68
N HIS A 298 4.09 -2.80 -2.57
CA HIS A 298 3.65 -3.58 -3.72
C HIS A 298 2.67 -2.80 -4.59
N ASP A 299 3.04 -2.57 -5.85
CA ASP A 299 2.32 -1.73 -6.80
C ASP A 299 2.29 -2.36 -8.20
N GLU A 300 1.57 -3.46 -8.31
CA GLU A 300 1.58 -4.39 -9.44
C GLU A 300 0.69 -3.93 -10.63
N TYR A 301 -0.38 -3.18 -10.34
CA TYR A 301 -1.44 -2.86 -11.30
C TYR A 301 -1.39 -1.39 -11.72
N TRP A 302 -0.99 -1.15 -12.98
CA TRP A 302 -0.80 0.20 -13.49
C TRP A 302 -1.64 0.45 -14.75
N SER A 303 -2.28 1.60 -14.80
CA SER A 303 -2.92 2.08 -16.05
C SER A 303 -1.92 2.80 -16.96
N ALA A 304 -2.24 2.90 -18.24
CA ALA A 304 -1.40 3.63 -19.18
C ALA A 304 -1.20 5.12 -18.80
N PRO A 305 -2.24 5.88 -18.36
CA PRO A 305 -2.03 7.24 -17.86
C PRO A 305 -1.03 7.34 -16.70
N MET A 306 -1.07 6.40 -15.72
CA MET A 306 -0.10 6.36 -14.61
C MET A 306 1.33 6.20 -15.13
N ARG A 307 1.58 5.19 -15.97
CA ARG A 307 2.91 4.92 -16.52
C ARG A 307 3.45 6.12 -17.29
N ARG A 308 2.63 6.70 -18.19
CA ARG A 308 3.04 7.87 -18.98
C ARG A 308 3.33 9.09 -18.11
N ALA A 309 2.60 9.26 -17.00
CA ALA A 309 2.85 10.37 -16.07
C ALA A 309 4.22 10.21 -15.37
N VAL A 310 4.55 8.97 -14.94
CA VAL A 310 5.83 8.67 -14.28
C VAL A 310 7.02 8.73 -15.27
N GLU A 311 6.85 8.24 -16.50
CA GLU A 311 7.86 8.35 -17.57
C GLU A 311 8.16 9.83 -17.87
N ARG A 312 7.13 10.66 -18.05
CA ARG A 312 7.32 12.11 -18.24
C ARG A 312 8.01 12.77 -17.06
N ALA A 313 7.70 12.39 -15.83
CA ALA A 313 8.34 12.93 -14.64
C ALA A 313 9.84 12.58 -14.62
N ARG A 314 10.19 11.31 -14.87
CA ARG A 314 11.59 10.87 -15.01
C ARG A 314 12.33 11.66 -16.11
N ASP A 315 11.71 11.77 -17.27
CA ASP A 315 12.30 12.45 -18.44
C ASP A 315 12.41 13.97 -18.23
N GLY A 316 11.61 14.51 -17.30
CA GLY A 316 11.70 15.90 -16.81
C GLY A 316 12.68 16.13 -15.65
N GLY A 317 13.35 15.06 -15.15
CA GLY A 317 14.33 15.17 -14.08
C GLY A 317 13.85 14.73 -12.69
N THR A 318 12.58 14.32 -12.53
CA THR A 318 12.07 13.77 -11.27
C THR A 318 12.61 12.35 -11.05
N SER A 319 13.26 12.12 -9.93
CA SER A 319 13.78 10.80 -9.56
C SER A 319 12.68 9.83 -9.15
N LEU A 320 12.91 8.53 -9.34
CA LEU A 320 11.94 7.48 -9.02
C LEU A 320 12.53 6.50 -8.01
N VAL A 321 11.78 6.13 -6.98
CA VAL A 321 12.23 5.22 -5.92
C VAL A 321 11.18 4.13 -5.71
N PHE A 322 11.46 2.93 -6.20
CA PHE A 322 10.61 1.74 -6.07
C PHE A 322 11.15 0.85 -4.94
N LEU A 323 10.41 0.78 -3.82
CA LEU A 323 10.85 0.06 -2.61
C LEU A 323 10.14 -1.30 -2.47
N SER A 324 9.85 -1.96 -3.59
CA SER A 324 9.19 -3.26 -3.63
C SER A 324 9.69 -4.07 -4.83
N ALA A 325 8.97 -5.13 -5.16
CA ALA A 325 9.15 -5.93 -6.36
C ALA A 325 7.81 -6.11 -7.09
N ASN A 326 7.86 -6.67 -8.30
CA ASN A 326 6.68 -6.92 -9.13
C ASN A 326 5.84 -5.63 -9.32
N THR A 327 6.53 -4.51 -9.48
CA THR A 327 5.88 -3.23 -9.73
C THR A 327 5.54 -3.08 -11.20
N MET A 328 4.35 -2.52 -11.49
CA MET A 328 3.91 -2.24 -12.86
C MET A 328 3.86 -3.50 -13.76
N TYR A 329 3.36 -4.61 -13.22
CA TYR A 329 3.31 -5.89 -13.94
C TYR A 329 2.12 -6.00 -14.88
N TRP A 330 0.89 -5.72 -14.37
CA TRP A 330 -0.35 -5.76 -15.14
C TRP A 330 -0.75 -4.38 -15.65
N GLN A 331 -1.08 -4.27 -16.94
CA GLN A 331 -1.82 -3.13 -17.45
C GLN A 331 -3.29 -3.25 -17.08
N VAL A 332 -3.85 -2.16 -16.56
CA VAL A 332 -5.26 -2.09 -16.16
C VAL A 332 -5.98 -0.90 -16.77
N GLN A 333 -7.31 -0.97 -16.76
CA GLN A 333 -8.18 0.13 -17.14
C GLN A 333 -9.06 0.53 -15.97
N LEU A 334 -9.24 1.84 -15.79
CA LEU A 334 -10.20 2.38 -14.84
C LEU A 334 -11.41 2.94 -15.61
N HIS A 335 -12.59 2.70 -15.06
CA HIS A 335 -13.86 3.05 -15.70
C HIS A 335 -14.77 3.77 -14.71
N GLN A 336 -15.75 4.49 -15.28
CA GLN A 336 -16.81 5.11 -14.51
C GLN A 336 -17.60 4.08 -13.71
N GLY A 337 -17.93 4.41 -12.47
CA GLY A 337 -18.77 3.61 -11.60
C GLY A 337 -20.26 3.63 -12.00
N PRO A 338 -21.08 2.73 -11.43
CA PRO A 338 -22.51 2.67 -11.72
C PRO A 338 -23.29 3.94 -11.35
N ALA A 339 -22.80 4.71 -10.40
CA ALA A 339 -23.41 5.99 -9.98
C ALA A 339 -22.89 7.21 -10.78
N GLY A 340 -22.00 6.98 -11.75
CA GLY A 340 -21.48 8.02 -12.63
C GLY A 340 -20.16 8.64 -12.20
N GLU A 341 -19.62 8.26 -11.04
CA GLU A 341 -18.31 8.75 -10.59
C GLU A 341 -17.17 8.15 -11.43
N PRO A 342 -16.17 8.96 -11.80
CA PRO A 342 -15.05 8.48 -12.60
C PRO A 342 -14.15 7.52 -11.79
N ASP A 343 -13.50 6.61 -12.49
CA ASP A 343 -12.42 5.76 -11.98
C ASP A 343 -12.84 4.87 -10.78
N ARG A 344 -14.11 4.39 -10.75
CA ARG A 344 -14.63 3.55 -9.66
C ARG A 344 -14.63 2.05 -9.97
N LEU A 345 -14.35 1.67 -11.20
CA LEU A 345 -14.19 0.27 -11.59
C LEU A 345 -12.80 0.04 -12.14
N LEU A 346 -12.15 -1.02 -11.68
CA LEU A 346 -10.84 -1.48 -12.12
C LEU A 346 -11.02 -2.77 -12.92
N THR A 347 -10.60 -2.78 -14.18
CA THR A 347 -10.63 -3.97 -15.04
C THR A 347 -9.22 -4.44 -15.39
N CYS A 348 -9.00 -5.75 -15.18
CA CYS A 348 -7.80 -6.46 -15.61
C CYS A 348 -8.20 -7.84 -16.14
N SER A 349 -8.15 -8.03 -17.45
CA SER A 349 -8.32 -9.36 -18.04
C SER A 349 -6.96 -10.06 -18.09
N LYS A 350 -6.78 -11.09 -17.27
CA LYS A 350 -5.56 -11.91 -17.24
C LYS A 350 -5.59 -13.01 -18.31
N ARG A 351 -6.70 -13.12 -19.05
CA ARG A 351 -6.88 -14.09 -20.11
C ARG A 351 -6.80 -13.40 -21.46
N GLN A 352 -5.92 -13.88 -22.33
CA GLN A 352 -5.72 -13.30 -23.68
C GLN A 352 -6.98 -13.38 -24.59
N ALA A 353 -7.97 -14.19 -24.24
CA ALA A 353 -9.18 -14.39 -25.02
C ALA A 353 -10.33 -13.42 -24.65
N GLU A 354 -10.19 -12.60 -23.63
CA GLU A 354 -11.23 -11.66 -23.20
C GLU A 354 -10.96 -10.26 -23.75
N THR A 355 -11.97 -9.62 -24.31
CA THR A 355 -11.88 -8.23 -24.81
C THR A 355 -12.61 -7.27 -23.84
N PRO A 356 -11.99 -6.12 -23.47
CA PRO A 356 -10.63 -5.70 -23.81
C PRO A 356 -9.61 -6.54 -23.03
N ALA A 357 -8.62 -7.04 -23.73
CA ALA A 357 -7.52 -7.78 -23.13
C ALA A 357 -6.65 -6.79 -22.32
N SER A 358 -6.60 -6.97 -21.02
CA SER A 358 -5.49 -6.45 -20.23
C SER A 358 -4.38 -7.48 -20.28
N VAL A 359 -3.16 -7.04 -20.49
CA VAL A 359 -2.00 -7.91 -20.66
C VAL A 359 -0.85 -7.41 -19.78
N LEU A 360 0.17 -8.20 -19.64
CA LEU A 360 1.40 -7.74 -19.00
C LEU A 360 2.00 -6.59 -19.81
N TRP A 361 2.55 -5.60 -19.15
CA TRP A 361 3.25 -4.50 -19.81
C TRP A 361 4.33 -5.01 -20.75
N ARG A 362 5.03 -6.09 -20.39
CA ARG A 362 6.03 -6.72 -21.25
C ARG A 362 5.49 -7.35 -22.51
N ASP A 363 4.23 -7.82 -22.49
CA ASP A 363 3.57 -8.40 -23.66
C ASP A 363 3.12 -7.30 -24.64
N LEU A 364 2.98 -6.07 -24.17
CA LEU A 364 2.72 -4.88 -25.00
C LEU A 364 3.97 -4.29 -25.63
N GLY A 365 5.14 -4.90 -25.42
CA GLY A 365 6.42 -4.35 -25.87
C GLY A 365 6.97 -3.22 -24.98
N GLU A 366 6.38 -3.00 -23.82
CA GLU A 366 6.78 -2.00 -22.84
C GLU A 366 7.12 -2.68 -21.50
N PRO A 367 8.19 -3.50 -21.43
CA PRO A 367 8.55 -4.21 -20.20
C PRO A 367 8.87 -3.23 -19.08
N GLU A 368 8.65 -3.67 -17.86
CA GLU A 368 8.86 -2.90 -16.63
C GLU A 368 10.32 -2.45 -16.51
N GLN A 369 11.25 -3.28 -16.99
CA GLN A 369 12.68 -3.00 -17.01
C GLN A 369 13.04 -1.70 -17.74
N GLN A 370 12.28 -1.31 -18.76
CA GLN A 370 12.51 -0.05 -19.49
C GLN A 370 12.27 1.20 -18.63
N LEU A 371 11.54 1.07 -17.51
CA LEU A 371 11.37 2.15 -16.56
C LEU A 371 12.19 1.95 -15.29
N MET A 372 12.24 0.72 -14.76
CA MET A 372 12.84 0.45 -13.44
C MET A 372 14.30 -0.04 -13.49
N GLY A 373 14.78 -0.48 -14.67
CA GLY A 373 16.09 -1.10 -14.81
C GLY A 373 16.14 -2.60 -14.47
N ILE A 374 15.13 -3.10 -13.81
CA ILE A 374 14.85 -4.51 -13.48
C ILE A 374 13.38 -4.81 -13.65
N GLN A 375 12.97 -6.07 -13.62
CA GLN A 375 11.58 -6.48 -13.69
C GLN A 375 11.34 -7.81 -12.98
N TYR A 376 10.06 -8.12 -12.70
CA TYR A 376 9.63 -9.30 -11.97
C TYR A 376 10.21 -10.60 -12.51
N SER A 377 10.75 -11.41 -11.60
CA SER A 377 11.39 -12.70 -11.89
C SER A 377 10.75 -13.89 -11.19
N GLY A 378 10.08 -13.69 -10.06
CA GLY A 378 9.42 -14.78 -9.35
C GLY A 378 9.19 -14.53 -7.87
N ARG A 379 8.48 -15.48 -7.24
CA ARG A 379 8.21 -15.48 -5.80
C ARG A 379 9.39 -16.06 -5.03
N VAL A 380 9.65 -15.48 -3.88
CA VAL A 380 10.63 -15.91 -2.89
C VAL A 380 9.87 -16.65 -1.79
N PRO A 381 9.93 -17.99 -1.72
CA PRO A 381 9.09 -18.78 -0.80
C PRO A 381 9.47 -18.57 0.67
N GLU A 382 10.76 -18.40 0.94
CA GLU A 382 11.29 -18.12 2.28
C GLU A 382 12.25 -16.93 2.20
N PRO A 383 12.26 -16.03 3.19
CA PRO A 383 13.19 -14.92 3.21
C PRO A 383 14.64 -15.39 3.13
N VAL A 384 15.42 -14.77 2.24
CA VAL A 384 16.85 -15.03 2.10
C VAL A 384 17.65 -13.73 2.28
N PRO A 385 18.96 -13.81 2.59
CA PRO A 385 19.80 -12.62 2.68
C PRO A 385 19.88 -11.88 1.35
N MET A 386 19.98 -10.56 1.42
CA MET A 386 20.43 -9.74 0.28
C MET A 386 21.96 -9.72 0.25
N VAL A 387 22.55 -10.17 -0.84
CA VAL A 387 23.99 -10.13 -1.08
C VAL A 387 24.31 -8.82 -1.80
N VAL A 388 25.06 -7.93 -1.14
CA VAL A 388 25.34 -6.60 -1.67
C VAL A 388 26.53 -6.62 -2.62
N HIS A 389 26.50 -5.74 -3.62
CA HIS A 389 27.54 -5.56 -4.62
C HIS A 389 27.77 -4.07 -4.89
N ASN A 390 28.93 -3.76 -5.47
CA ASN A 390 29.34 -2.39 -5.80
C ASN A 390 29.26 -1.45 -4.58
N THR A 391 29.78 -1.90 -3.45
CA THR A 391 29.68 -1.20 -2.17
C THR A 391 30.48 0.10 -2.09
N ASP A 392 31.39 0.37 -3.04
CA ASP A 392 32.01 1.68 -3.24
C ASP A 392 31.02 2.73 -3.79
N HIS A 393 29.84 2.32 -4.26
CA HIS A 393 28.86 3.25 -4.76
C HIS A 393 28.24 4.07 -3.61
N TRP A 394 28.01 5.36 -3.84
CA TRP A 394 27.53 6.33 -2.84
C TRP A 394 26.24 5.91 -2.10
N VAL A 395 25.40 5.04 -2.67
CA VAL A 395 24.22 4.50 -1.97
C VAL A 395 24.61 3.75 -0.70
N TRP A 396 25.73 3.02 -0.73
CA TRP A 396 26.22 2.24 0.40
C TRP A 396 27.15 3.03 1.34
N GLU A 397 27.38 4.31 1.08
CA GLU A 397 28.27 5.14 1.91
C GLU A 397 27.79 5.17 3.37
N GLY A 398 28.71 4.91 4.29
CA GLY A 398 28.45 4.91 5.73
C GLY A 398 27.66 3.71 6.25
N THR A 399 27.38 2.69 5.42
CA THR A 399 26.75 1.42 5.87
C THR A 399 27.75 0.44 6.49
N GLY A 400 29.03 0.59 6.16
CA GLY A 400 30.09 -0.36 6.55
C GLY A 400 30.08 -1.66 5.75
N LEU A 401 29.21 -1.83 4.77
CA LEU A 401 29.09 -3.04 3.94
C LEU A 401 30.27 -3.16 2.94
N ARG A 402 30.62 -4.40 2.62
CA ARG A 402 31.58 -4.79 1.59
C ARG A 402 30.93 -5.72 0.59
N ASP A 403 31.48 -5.79 -0.61
CA ASP A 403 30.98 -6.67 -1.67
C ASP A 403 30.93 -8.14 -1.19
N GLY A 404 29.79 -8.76 -1.42
CA GLY A 404 29.51 -10.12 -1.01
C GLY A 404 28.98 -10.27 0.44
N GLU A 405 28.93 -9.18 1.22
CA GLU A 405 28.27 -9.24 2.54
C GLU A 405 26.75 -9.33 2.44
N GLU A 406 26.15 -9.85 3.49
CA GLU A 406 24.73 -10.20 3.55
C GLU A 406 23.96 -9.29 4.49
N ILE A 407 22.77 -8.84 4.03
CA ILE A 407 21.75 -8.26 4.91
C ILE A 407 20.67 -9.32 5.13
N PRO A 408 20.52 -9.87 6.34
CA PRO A 408 19.63 -10.99 6.62
C PRO A 408 18.18 -10.73 6.22
N ALA A 409 17.50 -11.70 5.64
CA ALA A 409 16.08 -11.73 5.31
C ALA A 409 15.56 -10.55 4.48
N LEU A 410 16.43 -9.81 3.81
CA LEU A 410 16.05 -8.62 3.03
C LEU A 410 15.51 -8.97 1.63
N VAL A 411 15.57 -10.21 1.19
CA VAL A 411 14.92 -10.70 -0.04
C VAL A 411 13.77 -11.60 0.34
N ALA A 412 12.55 -11.13 0.15
CA ALA A 412 11.35 -11.83 0.58
C ALA A 412 10.13 -11.49 -0.29
N GLY A 413 9.12 -12.36 -0.26
CA GLY A 413 7.85 -12.20 -0.97
C GLY A 413 8.01 -12.40 -2.46
N GLU A 414 8.35 -11.35 -3.17
CA GLU A 414 8.63 -11.36 -4.61
C GLU A 414 9.97 -10.72 -4.92
N SER A 415 10.51 -11.04 -6.08
CA SER A 415 11.80 -10.52 -6.51
C SER A 415 11.81 -10.05 -7.95
N ASP A 416 12.59 -9.00 -8.20
CA ASP A 416 12.93 -8.53 -9.53
C ASP A 416 14.39 -8.83 -9.84
N ARG A 417 14.72 -8.84 -11.14
CA ARG A 417 16.08 -8.92 -11.61
C ARG A 417 16.26 -8.27 -12.99
N TYR A 418 17.48 -8.09 -13.39
CA TYR A 418 17.82 -7.70 -14.75
C TYR A 418 17.72 -8.89 -15.73
N PHE A 419 17.17 -8.63 -16.90
CA PHE A 419 17.07 -9.57 -18.01
C PHE A 419 17.89 -9.04 -19.21
N PRO A 420 19.00 -9.68 -19.58
CA PRO A 420 19.91 -9.15 -20.61
C PRO A 420 19.28 -8.97 -22.01
N ARG A 421 18.19 -9.71 -22.30
CA ARG A 421 17.51 -9.64 -23.60
C ARG A 421 16.33 -8.66 -23.63
N VAL A 422 16.03 -8.03 -22.52
CA VAL A 422 14.97 -7.04 -22.40
C VAL A 422 15.57 -5.66 -22.52
N PRO A 423 14.97 -4.74 -23.28
CA PRO A 423 15.50 -3.38 -23.42
C PRO A 423 15.66 -2.68 -22.07
N LEU A 424 16.71 -1.89 -21.97
CA LEU A 424 17.01 -1.01 -20.85
C LEU A 424 16.54 0.42 -21.13
N PRO A 425 16.29 1.23 -20.08
CA PRO A 425 16.10 2.66 -20.26
C PRO A 425 17.37 3.32 -20.80
N GLU A 426 17.22 4.42 -21.53
CA GLU A 426 18.35 5.30 -21.82
C GLU A 426 18.93 5.85 -20.53
N SER A 427 20.20 5.61 -20.30
CA SER A 427 20.87 5.97 -19.05
C SER A 427 22.32 6.38 -19.31
N THR A 428 22.80 7.32 -18.50
CA THR A 428 24.19 7.76 -18.50
C THR A 428 25.08 6.93 -17.57
N GLU A 429 24.43 6.30 -16.57
CA GLU A 429 25.10 5.50 -15.54
C GLU A 429 24.12 4.42 -15.07
N ARG A 430 24.60 3.20 -14.85
CA ARG A 430 23.80 2.10 -14.33
C ARG A 430 24.65 1.18 -13.46
N VAL A 431 24.10 0.78 -12.32
CA VAL A 431 24.73 -0.16 -11.39
C VAL A 431 23.71 -1.15 -10.84
N LEU A 432 24.12 -2.40 -10.65
CA LEU A 432 23.42 -3.39 -9.83
C LEU A 432 24.06 -3.38 -8.44
N LEU A 433 23.25 -3.08 -7.44
CA LEU A 433 23.66 -2.87 -6.04
C LEU A 433 23.57 -4.14 -5.19
N ALA A 434 22.88 -5.16 -5.69
CA ALA A 434 22.75 -6.46 -5.05
C ALA A 434 22.56 -7.55 -6.11
N HIS A 435 22.99 -8.79 -5.75
CA HIS A 435 22.75 -9.99 -6.52
C HIS A 435 22.60 -11.17 -5.54
N SER A 436 21.37 -11.56 -5.25
CA SER A 436 21.03 -12.42 -4.13
C SER A 436 20.39 -13.73 -4.62
N PRO A 437 21.12 -14.85 -4.57
CA PRO A 437 20.60 -16.13 -5.05
C PRO A 437 19.53 -16.69 -4.11
N TYR A 438 18.50 -17.32 -4.69
CA TYR A 438 17.48 -18.05 -3.96
C TYR A 438 16.93 -19.23 -4.79
N LYS A 439 16.10 -20.08 -4.18
CA LYS A 439 15.33 -21.10 -4.89
C LYS A 439 13.86 -20.73 -4.90
N ASP A 440 13.22 -20.79 -6.07
CA ASP A 440 11.78 -20.54 -6.18
C ASP A 440 10.95 -21.71 -5.60
N VAL A 441 9.61 -21.58 -5.62
CA VAL A 441 8.67 -22.59 -5.11
C VAL A 441 8.80 -23.97 -5.79
N ARG A 442 9.48 -24.04 -6.93
CA ARG A 442 9.77 -25.28 -7.66
C ARG A 442 11.18 -25.79 -7.41
N GLY A 443 11.95 -25.13 -6.52
CA GLY A 443 13.35 -25.45 -6.25
C GLY A 443 14.34 -25.01 -7.34
N VAL A 444 13.89 -24.23 -8.33
CA VAL A 444 14.74 -23.73 -9.40
C VAL A 444 15.57 -22.55 -8.88
N GLY A 445 16.87 -22.57 -9.16
CA GLY A 445 17.78 -21.47 -8.81
C GLY A 445 17.39 -20.18 -9.52
N ARG A 446 17.25 -19.13 -8.73
CA ARG A 446 16.91 -17.75 -9.12
C ARG A 446 17.84 -16.78 -8.43
N HIS A 447 17.76 -15.53 -8.81
CA HIS A 447 18.41 -14.45 -8.07
C HIS A 447 17.55 -13.17 -8.11
N GLN A 448 17.67 -12.39 -7.07
CA GLN A 448 17.14 -11.04 -6.96
C GLN A 448 18.26 -10.05 -7.27
N GLU A 449 17.92 -8.91 -7.85
CA GLU A 449 18.85 -7.79 -8.05
C GLU A 449 18.20 -6.46 -7.65
N THR A 450 19.03 -5.54 -7.15
CA THR A 450 18.69 -4.15 -6.87
C THR A 450 19.37 -3.27 -7.90
N SER A 451 18.62 -2.38 -8.54
CA SER A 451 19.10 -1.52 -9.62
C SER A 451 19.07 -0.05 -9.26
N LEU A 452 20.09 0.67 -9.66
CA LEU A 452 20.08 2.12 -9.75
C LEU A 452 20.61 2.54 -11.11
N TYR A 453 19.91 3.47 -11.75
CA TYR A 453 20.46 4.13 -12.95
C TYR A 453 20.17 5.63 -12.92
N ARG A 454 20.96 6.38 -13.71
CA ARG A 454 20.75 7.80 -13.94
C ARG A 454 20.22 7.99 -15.36
N ALA A 455 19.00 8.51 -15.49
CA ALA A 455 18.38 8.82 -16.77
C ALA A 455 19.11 9.98 -17.48
N ALA A 456 18.89 10.13 -18.78
CA ALA A 456 19.46 11.24 -19.56
C ALA A 456 19.08 12.63 -19.02
N SER A 457 17.90 12.75 -18.39
CA SER A 457 17.42 13.94 -17.70
C SER A 457 18.19 14.28 -16.42
N GLY A 458 19.05 13.37 -15.93
CA GLY A 458 19.70 13.46 -14.63
C GLY A 458 18.96 12.81 -13.47
N ALA A 459 17.70 12.38 -13.68
CA ALA A 459 16.92 11.69 -12.67
C ALA A 459 17.55 10.36 -12.25
N HIS A 460 17.56 10.08 -10.96
CA HIS A 460 17.93 8.78 -10.43
C HIS A 460 16.70 7.86 -10.39
N VAL A 461 16.85 6.62 -10.83
CA VAL A 461 15.82 5.60 -10.73
C VAL A 461 16.35 4.41 -9.96
N PHE A 462 15.80 4.20 -8.77
CA PHE A 462 16.17 3.11 -7.86
C PHE A 462 15.02 2.10 -7.80
N ALA A 463 15.36 0.82 -7.89
CA ALA A 463 14.41 -0.28 -7.68
C ALA A 463 15.04 -1.33 -6.77
N SER A 464 14.42 -1.55 -5.59
CA SER A 464 14.94 -2.48 -4.58
C SER A 464 14.84 -3.94 -5.01
N GLY A 465 13.83 -4.30 -5.82
CA GLY A 465 13.62 -5.66 -6.32
C GLY A 465 13.22 -6.67 -5.25
N THR A 466 12.66 -6.23 -4.11
CA THR A 466 12.20 -7.09 -3.01
C THR A 466 11.08 -6.44 -2.21
N PHE A 467 10.17 -7.23 -1.62
CA PHE A 467 9.13 -6.71 -0.71
C PHE A 467 9.68 -6.25 0.65
N ALA A 468 10.85 -6.73 1.05
CA ALA A 468 11.35 -6.52 2.40
C ALA A 468 12.05 -5.19 2.64
N TRP A 469 12.20 -4.32 1.61
CA TRP A 469 12.93 -3.06 1.77
C TRP A 469 12.22 -2.08 2.70
N SER A 470 10.95 -1.75 2.46
CA SER A 470 10.19 -0.82 3.33
C SER A 470 10.01 -1.34 4.76
N PRO A 471 9.71 -2.64 4.99
CA PRO A 471 9.76 -3.21 6.34
C PRO A 471 11.08 -2.98 7.08
N ALA A 472 12.22 -3.08 6.38
CA ALA A 472 13.53 -2.86 7.00
C ALA A 472 13.78 -1.41 7.44
N LEU A 473 12.92 -0.47 7.09
CA LEU A 473 13.04 0.94 7.50
C LEU A 473 12.48 1.20 8.91
N ASP A 474 11.33 0.60 9.28
CA ASP A 474 10.68 0.96 10.57
C ASP A 474 9.87 -0.17 11.20
N ARG A 475 9.73 -1.34 10.55
CA ARG A 475 8.92 -2.42 11.11
C ARG A 475 9.65 -3.11 12.27
N PRO A 476 9.03 -3.20 13.48
CA PRO A 476 9.65 -3.89 14.62
C PRO A 476 10.07 -5.32 14.23
N GLY A 477 11.30 -5.70 14.58
CA GLY A 477 11.88 -6.99 14.28
C GLY A 477 12.46 -7.16 12.87
N HIS A 478 12.29 -6.15 11.99
CA HIS A 478 12.83 -6.16 10.61
C HIS A 478 13.76 -5.00 10.30
N THR A 479 13.85 -4.00 11.19
CA THR A 479 14.67 -2.81 10.98
C THR A 479 16.15 -3.18 10.79
N ASP A 480 16.78 -2.55 9.78
CA ASP A 480 18.21 -2.68 9.52
C ASP A 480 18.82 -1.30 9.25
N GLU A 481 19.77 -0.90 10.07
CA GLU A 481 20.41 0.42 10.01
C GLU A 481 21.15 0.66 8.69
N ARG A 482 21.65 -0.40 8.04
CA ARG A 482 22.35 -0.31 6.75
C ARG A 482 21.36 0.02 5.64
N VAL A 483 20.14 -0.58 5.66
CA VAL A 483 19.05 -0.28 4.73
C VAL A 483 18.52 1.14 4.96
N GLN A 484 18.35 1.54 6.23
CA GLN A 484 17.98 2.91 6.59
C GLN A 484 19.01 3.93 6.06
N ARG A 485 20.30 3.66 6.25
CA ARG A 485 21.39 4.51 5.75
C ARG A 485 21.41 4.60 4.23
N ALA A 486 21.32 3.47 3.53
CA ALA A 486 21.27 3.43 2.07
C ALA A 486 20.07 4.22 1.51
N THR A 487 18.91 4.08 2.15
CA THR A 487 17.70 4.83 1.76
C THR A 487 17.88 6.33 2.05
N ALA A 488 18.48 6.70 3.18
CA ALA A 488 18.78 8.10 3.48
C ALA A 488 19.76 8.70 2.47
N ASN A 489 20.84 7.98 2.11
CA ASN A 489 21.78 8.43 1.08
C ASN A 489 21.07 8.69 -0.26
N LEU A 490 20.15 7.80 -0.65
CA LEU A 490 19.36 7.95 -1.87
C LEU A 490 18.45 9.20 -1.81
N LEU A 491 17.66 9.36 -0.76
CA LEU A 491 16.72 10.49 -0.64
C LEU A 491 17.47 11.81 -0.45
N ASP A 492 18.54 11.83 0.31
CA ASP A 492 19.41 13.02 0.46
C ASP A 492 19.98 13.46 -0.87
N ARG A 493 20.42 12.51 -1.71
CA ARG A 493 20.92 12.80 -3.05
C ARG A 493 19.84 13.42 -3.93
N ILE A 494 18.62 12.88 -3.88
CA ILE A 494 17.46 13.39 -4.64
C ILE A 494 17.06 14.78 -4.15
N CYS A 495 17.00 15.01 -2.84
CA CYS A 495 16.55 16.29 -2.26
C CYS A 495 17.61 17.40 -2.35
N LYS A 496 18.91 17.06 -2.44
CA LYS A 496 20.04 18.04 -2.45
C LYS A 496 20.51 18.44 -3.84
N VAL A 497 20.04 17.82 -4.91
CA VAL A 497 20.44 18.19 -6.29
C VAL A 497 19.89 19.58 -6.61
N HIS A 498 20.77 20.55 -6.66
CA HIS A 498 20.56 21.93 -7.15
C HIS A 498 21.02 22.04 -8.60
#